data_f999af44d9216dd5ea9ea6eaf57089f1
#
_entry.id   f999af44d9216dd5ea9ea6eaf57089f1
#
_cell.length_a   1.000
_cell.length_b   1.000
_cell.length_c   1.000
_cell.angle_alpha   90.00
_cell.angle_beta   90.00
_cell.angle_gamma   90.00
#
_symmetry.space_group_name_H-M   'P 1'
#
loop_
_entity.id
_entity.type
_entity.pdbx_description
1 polymer ?
#
loop_
_entity_poly.entity_id
_entity_poly.type
_entity_poly.pdbx_seq_one_letter_code
_entity_poly.pdbx_strand_id
1 'polypeptide(L)'
;MDLPHGCRTNQEEIFGPVVTVAPFDGEESAVAIANGTPYGLSSVLWTRDLARAHRVAARMDTGVVWVNSWMHRDLRVPFGGIKASGVGREGGTEALHFFSEPKTVAIPVR
;
A
#
# COMPACT_ATOMS: atom_id res chain seq x y z
N MET A 1 -15.17 -19.74 12.75
CA MET A 1 -13.93 -20.13 13.51
C MET A 1 -13.13 -18.84 13.65
N ASP A 2 -12.91 -18.40 14.87
CA ASP A 2 -12.15 -17.19 15.13
C ASP A 2 -10.66 -17.50 15.01
N LEU A 3 -9.99 -16.87 14.03
CA LEU A 3 -8.56 -17.03 13.82
C LEU A 3 -7.79 -15.92 14.57
N PRO A 4 -6.75 -16.26 15.34
CA PRO A 4 -5.87 -15.25 15.91
C PRO A 4 -5.22 -14.40 14.82
N HIS A 5 -5.08 -13.09 15.05
CA HIS A 5 -4.47 -12.19 14.06
C HIS A 5 -3.06 -12.60 13.63
N GLY A 6 -2.28 -13.22 14.52
CA GLY A 6 -0.93 -13.73 14.25
C GLY A 6 -0.85 -15.11 13.63
N CYS A 7 -1.98 -15.76 13.26
CA CYS A 7 -1.92 -17.08 12.63
C CYS A 7 -1.40 -17.01 11.20
N ARG A 8 -0.85 -18.12 10.70
CA ARG A 8 -0.26 -18.21 9.35
C ARG A 8 -1.25 -17.77 8.26
N THR A 9 -2.51 -18.12 8.35
CA THR A 9 -3.58 -17.77 7.41
C THR A 9 -3.75 -16.25 7.25
N ASN A 10 -3.47 -15.47 8.30
CA ASN A 10 -3.55 -14.01 8.29
C ASN A 10 -2.20 -13.34 7.97
N GLN A 11 -1.08 -14.06 8.10
CA GLN A 11 0.26 -13.50 7.94
C GLN A 11 0.98 -13.96 6.67
N GLU A 12 0.56 -15.06 6.07
CA GLU A 12 1.16 -15.58 4.84
C GLU A 12 0.18 -15.42 3.67
N GLU A 13 0.71 -15.11 2.50
CA GLU A 13 -0.09 -15.05 1.29
C GLU A 13 -0.53 -16.45 0.87
N ILE A 14 -1.86 -16.69 0.89
CA ILE A 14 -2.45 -17.90 0.32
C ILE A 14 -2.83 -17.58 -1.12
N PHE A 15 -2.00 -17.91 -2.06
CA PHE A 15 -2.21 -17.56 -3.48
C PHE A 15 -3.40 -18.33 -4.08
N GLY A 16 -4.63 -17.98 -3.66
CA GLY A 16 -5.87 -18.66 -4.02
C GLY A 16 -7.13 -17.92 -3.55
N PRO A 17 -8.32 -18.46 -3.79
CA PRO A 17 -9.61 -17.82 -3.50
C PRO A 17 -9.94 -17.87 -1.99
N VAL A 18 -9.09 -17.33 -1.16
CA VAL A 18 -9.23 -17.27 0.30
C VAL A 18 -9.27 -15.83 0.77
N VAL A 19 -10.23 -15.52 1.63
CA VAL A 19 -10.33 -14.24 2.33
C VAL A 19 -10.50 -14.49 3.82
N THR A 20 -9.82 -13.71 4.64
CA THR A 20 -10.02 -13.68 6.08
C THR A 20 -10.80 -12.42 6.45
N VAL A 21 -11.68 -12.54 7.43
CA VAL A 21 -12.50 -11.44 7.95
C VAL A 21 -12.22 -11.30 9.43
N ALA A 22 -11.83 -10.12 9.85
CA ALA A 22 -11.55 -9.81 11.24
C ALA A 22 -12.45 -8.67 11.72
N PRO A 23 -13.16 -8.81 12.84
CA PRO A 23 -13.84 -7.69 13.47
C PRO A 23 -12.81 -6.74 14.07
N PHE A 24 -13.19 -5.46 14.18
CA PHE A 24 -12.38 -4.45 14.86
C PHE A 24 -13.28 -3.54 15.72
N ASP A 25 -12.70 -2.96 16.76
CA ASP A 25 -13.36 -2.01 17.63
C ASP A 25 -12.66 -0.64 17.50
N GLY A 26 -13.30 0.22 16.72
CA GLY A 26 -12.79 1.57 16.47
C GLY A 26 -11.66 1.66 15.46
N GLU A 27 -11.30 2.89 15.13
CA GLU A 27 -10.34 3.24 14.07
C GLU A 27 -8.91 2.78 14.38
N GLU A 28 -8.50 2.88 15.65
CA GLU A 28 -7.16 2.47 16.09
C GLU A 28 -6.93 0.98 15.88
N SER A 29 -7.91 0.17 16.29
CA SER A 29 -7.89 -1.28 16.12
C SER A 29 -7.89 -1.67 14.64
N ALA A 30 -8.70 -1.01 13.82
CA ALA A 30 -8.76 -1.27 12.38
C ALA A 30 -7.40 -1.03 11.70
N VAL A 31 -6.75 0.09 12.00
CA VAL A 31 -5.43 0.44 11.45
C VAL A 31 -4.35 -0.53 11.94
N ALA A 32 -4.38 -0.89 13.23
CA ALA A 32 -3.42 -1.83 13.80
C ALA A 32 -3.53 -3.22 13.15
N ILE A 33 -4.75 -3.73 12.96
CA ILE A 33 -4.99 -5.01 12.30
C ILE A 33 -4.54 -4.96 10.82
N ALA A 34 -4.92 -3.91 10.09
CA ALA A 34 -4.57 -3.76 8.69
C ALA A 34 -3.05 -3.64 8.46
N ASN A 35 -2.32 -2.97 9.37
CA ASN A 35 -0.87 -2.84 9.29
C ASN A 35 -0.10 -4.04 9.88
N GLY A 36 -0.79 -4.91 10.60
CA GLY A 36 -0.22 -6.07 11.31
C GLY A 36 0.16 -7.25 10.41
N THR A 37 0.61 -7.00 9.18
CA THR A 37 1.06 -7.97 8.20
C THR A 37 2.44 -7.60 7.67
N PRO A 38 3.27 -8.55 7.23
CA PRO A 38 4.55 -8.26 6.57
C PRO A 38 4.38 -7.65 5.17
N TYR A 39 3.19 -7.63 4.62
CA TYR A 39 2.88 -7.09 3.30
C TYR A 39 2.36 -5.65 3.35
N GLY A 40 2.49 -4.94 2.23
CA GLY A 40 2.05 -3.56 2.11
C GLY A 40 1.90 -3.13 0.66
N LEU A 41 1.22 -3.90 -0.18
CA LEU A 41 0.96 -3.50 -1.57
C LEU A 41 -0.10 -2.42 -1.62
N SER A 42 -1.29 -2.74 -1.14
CA SER A 42 -2.43 -1.83 -1.23
C SER A 42 -3.45 -2.08 -0.12
N SER A 43 -4.25 -1.08 0.14
CA SER A 43 -5.41 -1.16 1.02
C SER A 43 -6.62 -0.44 0.42
N VAL A 44 -7.79 -0.80 0.90
CA VAL A 44 -9.05 -0.16 0.52
C VAL A 44 -9.77 0.28 1.78
N LEU A 45 -10.22 1.52 1.77
CA LEU A 45 -11.01 2.12 2.85
C LEU A 45 -12.38 2.52 2.32
N TRP A 46 -13.43 2.08 3.00
CA TRP A 46 -14.80 2.50 2.71
C TRP A 46 -15.34 3.38 3.84
N THR A 47 -15.62 4.64 3.55
CA THR A 47 -16.16 5.60 4.52
C THR A 47 -16.90 6.74 3.83
N ARG A 48 -17.92 7.32 4.51
CA ARG A 48 -18.58 8.56 4.08
C ARG A 48 -17.98 9.81 4.73
N ASP A 49 -17.09 9.63 5.71
CA ASP A 49 -16.44 10.72 6.42
C ASP A 49 -15.11 11.04 5.74
N LEU A 50 -15.03 12.20 5.09
CA LEU A 50 -13.84 12.66 4.36
C LEU A 50 -12.63 12.87 5.30
N ALA A 51 -12.87 13.39 6.50
CA ALA A 51 -11.80 13.59 7.47
C ALA A 51 -11.19 12.24 7.93
N ARG A 52 -12.04 11.24 8.14
CA ARG A 52 -11.61 9.87 8.40
C ARG A 52 -10.84 9.28 7.22
N ALA A 53 -11.31 9.51 6.00
CA ALA A 53 -10.63 9.02 4.80
C ALA A 53 -9.17 9.47 4.77
N HIS A 54 -8.91 10.75 4.95
CA HIS A 54 -7.55 11.31 4.98
C HIS A 54 -6.74 10.81 6.17
N ARG A 55 -7.33 10.81 7.37
CA ARG A 55 -6.64 10.42 8.60
C ARG A 55 -6.24 8.95 8.59
N VAL A 56 -7.14 8.06 8.16
CA VAL A 56 -6.84 6.61 8.09
C VAL A 56 -5.87 6.33 6.95
N ALA A 57 -6.09 6.89 5.76
CA ALA A 57 -5.19 6.68 4.61
C ALA A 57 -3.73 7.06 4.94
N ALA A 58 -3.51 8.15 5.67
CA ALA A 58 -2.18 8.57 6.10
C ALA A 58 -1.49 7.60 7.08
N ARG A 59 -2.24 6.71 7.71
CA ARG A 59 -1.76 5.75 8.71
C ARG A 59 -1.62 4.33 8.17
N MET A 60 -2.06 4.10 6.94
CA MET A 60 -1.96 2.77 6.32
C MET A 60 -0.54 2.53 5.82
N ASP A 61 0.06 1.43 6.26
CA ASP A 61 1.39 0.97 5.83
C ASP A 61 1.29 0.20 4.51
N THR A 62 0.82 0.87 3.47
CA THR A 62 0.69 0.31 2.12
C THR A 62 1.13 1.33 1.08
N GLY A 63 1.62 0.85 -0.06
CA GLY A 63 2.05 1.71 -1.15
C GLY A 63 0.91 2.44 -1.84
N VAL A 64 -0.30 1.87 -1.80
CA VAL A 64 -1.51 2.47 -2.37
C VAL A 64 -2.67 2.35 -1.39
N VAL A 65 -3.46 3.41 -1.27
CA VAL A 65 -4.73 3.40 -0.53
C VAL A 65 -5.84 3.87 -1.46
N TRP A 66 -6.80 3.02 -1.72
CA TRP A 66 -8.03 3.41 -2.41
C TRP A 66 -9.12 3.75 -1.40
N VAL A 67 -9.81 4.85 -1.63
CA VAL A 67 -10.95 5.24 -0.81
C VAL A 67 -12.22 5.15 -1.65
N ASN A 68 -13.20 4.39 -1.17
CA ASN A 68 -14.49 4.16 -1.81
C ASN A 68 -14.38 3.70 -3.28
N SER A 69 -13.29 3.02 -3.60
CA SER A 69 -13.00 2.50 -4.94
C SER A 69 -12.13 1.25 -4.85
N TRP A 70 -12.05 0.51 -5.94
CA TRP A 70 -11.15 -0.63 -6.09
C TRP A 70 -10.47 -0.57 -7.46
N MET A 71 -9.16 -0.76 -7.50
CA MET A 71 -8.37 -0.82 -8.75
C MET A 71 -8.51 0.44 -9.63
N HIS A 72 -8.92 1.58 -9.07
CA HIS A 72 -8.87 2.83 -9.79
C HIS A 72 -7.41 3.23 -10.00
N ARG A 73 -6.91 3.07 -11.23
CA ARG A 73 -5.51 3.31 -11.59
C ARG A 73 -5.39 4.44 -12.60
N ASP A 74 -4.35 5.24 -12.39
CA ASP A 74 -3.82 6.17 -13.37
C ASP A 74 -2.33 5.86 -13.55
N LEU A 75 -1.89 5.57 -14.77
CA LEU A 75 -0.49 5.22 -15.05
C LEU A 75 0.48 6.40 -14.86
N ARG A 76 -0.04 7.60 -14.64
CA ARG A 76 0.75 8.80 -14.37
C ARG A 76 1.12 8.95 -12.90
N VAL A 77 0.53 8.15 -12.00
CA VAL A 77 0.85 8.17 -10.58
C VAL A 77 1.68 6.95 -10.17
N PRO A 78 2.54 7.09 -9.16
CA PRO A 78 3.35 5.98 -8.67
C PRO A 78 2.48 4.83 -8.16
N PHE A 79 2.88 3.60 -8.49
CA PHE A 79 2.26 2.37 -7.99
C PHE A 79 3.35 1.39 -7.55
N GLY A 80 3.16 0.76 -6.41
CA GLY A 80 4.06 -0.27 -5.90
C GLY A 80 3.87 -0.49 -4.42
N GLY A 81 4.35 -1.63 -3.93
CA GLY A 81 4.26 -2.03 -2.53
C GLY A 81 5.41 -1.51 -1.67
N ILE A 82 5.22 -1.64 -0.38
CA ILE A 82 6.24 -1.49 0.66
C ILE A 82 6.36 -2.80 1.44
N LYS A 83 7.22 -2.86 2.44
CA LYS A 83 7.49 -4.06 3.22
C LYS A 83 7.87 -5.24 2.29
N ALA A 84 7.41 -6.45 2.56
CA ALA A 84 7.65 -7.63 1.73
C ALA A 84 6.92 -7.62 0.37
N SER A 85 6.02 -6.68 0.13
CA SER A 85 5.31 -6.56 -1.14
C SER A 85 6.13 -5.94 -2.27
N GLY A 86 7.28 -5.34 -1.99
CA GLY A 86 8.18 -4.88 -3.03
C GLY A 86 8.99 -3.64 -2.68
N VAL A 87 9.81 -3.22 -3.65
CA VAL A 87 10.65 -2.03 -3.61
C VAL A 87 10.43 -1.19 -4.88
N GLY A 88 10.65 0.11 -4.78
CA GLY A 88 10.49 1.04 -5.91
C GLY A 88 9.02 1.31 -6.26
N ARG A 89 8.86 2.04 -7.37
CA ARG A 89 7.54 2.40 -7.89
C ARG A 89 7.54 2.30 -9.41
N GLU A 90 6.46 1.78 -9.98
CA GLU A 90 6.14 1.90 -11.39
C GLU A 90 5.19 3.08 -11.62
N GLY A 91 5.10 3.55 -12.85
CA GLY A 91 4.24 4.68 -13.21
C GLY A 91 4.82 6.05 -12.86
N GLY A 92 4.35 7.07 -13.56
CA GLY A 92 4.78 8.45 -13.37
C GLY A 92 6.28 8.67 -13.53
N THR A 93 6.77 9.77 -12.96
CA THR A 93 8.20 10.15 -12.95
C THR A 93 9.04 9.21 -12.09
N GLU A 94 8.45 8.56 -11.10
CA GLU A 94 9.15 7.65 -10.19
C GLU A 94 9.71 6.43 -10.94
N ALA A 95 9.01 5.94 -11.96
CA ALA A 95 9.51 4.86 -12.80
C ALA A 95 10.78 5.26 -13.56
N LEU A 96 10.89 6.50 -14.03
CA LEU A 96 12.10 6.99 -14.69
C LEU A 96 13.28 6.99 -13.73
N HIS A 97 13.10 7.47 -12.51
CA HIS A 97 14.14 7.47 -11.49
C HIS A 97 14.55 6.06 -11.07
N PHE A 98 13.58 5.16 -10.97
CA PHE A 98 13.85 3.78 -10.56
C PHE A 98 14.61 2.95 -11.62
N PHE A 99 14.31 3.19 -12.92
CA PHE A 99 14.87 2.42 -14.04
C PHE A 99 16.00 3.13 -14.77
N SER A 100 16.51 4.26 -14.29
CA SER A 100 17.58 5.01 -14.91
C SER A 100 18.62 5.50 -13.89
N GLU A 101 19.83 5.74 -14.38
CA GLU A 101 20.93 6.28 -13.58
C GLU A 101 21.27 7.70 -14.09
N PRO A 102 21.19 8.74 -13.24
CA PRO A 102 21.55 10.10 -13.65
C PRO A 102 23.05 10.22 -13.86
N LYS A 103 23.45 10.89 -14.96
CA LYS A 103 24.86 11.17 -15.31
C LYS A 103 25.06 12.64 -15.57
N THR A 104 25.98 13.24 -14.83
CA THR A 104 26.40 14.64 -15.08
C THR A 104 27.57 14.69 -16.05
N VAL A 105 27.47 15.53 -17.09
CA VAL A 105 28.57 15.86 -17.99
C VAL A 105 28.82 17.35 -17.93
N ALA A 106 30.02 17.77 -17.47
CA ALA A 106 30.42 19.16 -17.38
C ALA A 106 31.54 19.44 -18.42
N ILE A 107 31.28 20.33 -19.36
CA ILE A 107 32.24 20.74 -20.39
C ILE A 107 32.50 22.25 -20.24
N PRO A 108 33.72 22.67 -19.81
CA PRO A 108 34.03 24.10 -19.79
C PRO A 108 34.12 24.65 -21.21
N VAL A 109 33.38 25.70 -21.49
CA VAL A 109 33.48 26.47 -22.75
C VAL A 109 34.58 27.52 -22.54
N ARG A 110 35.64 27.46 -23.31
CA ARG A 110 36.74 28.44 -23.32
C ARG A 110 36.44 29.51 -24.39
#